data_8cb1e46cbbb3068498d953064d4a744b
#
_entry.id   8cb1e46cbbb3068498d953064d4a744b
#
_cell.length_a   1.000
_cell.length_b   1.000
_cell.length_c   1.000
_cell.angle_alpha   90.00
_cell.angle_beta   90.00
_cell.angle_gamma   90.00
#
_symmetry.space_group_name_H-M   'P 1'
#
loop_
_entity.id
_entity.type
_entity.pdbx_description
1 polymer ?
#
loop_
_entity_poly.entity_id
_entity_poly.type
_entity_poly.pdbx_seq_one_letter_code
_entity_poly.pdbx_strand_id
1 'polypeptide(L)'
;MPDFIKMGLALMVVGLVATSILAVTEAVTRAPIAEAKRQEILRALTQVLPQGFDNAPDSDIVKLIDKRLNRKLKPVTFYRGRKGESNLGAAFVVTAPDGYSGNIEIMMAASPGGIVTGIQVVAHAETPGLGDKIVITDWPLSFQGKTLDNTKWGVKKDGGEIGRAHV
;
A
#
# COMPACT_ATOMS: atom_id res chain seq x y z
N MET A 1 17.64 -51.18 -17.24
CA MET A 1 17.50 -49.72 -17.59
C MET A 1 18.81 -49.06 -17.28
N PRO A 2 19.36 -48.22 -18.19
CA PRO A 2 20.57 -47.49 -17.90
C PRO A 2 20.36 -46.57 -16.67
N ASP A 3 21.40 -46.36 -15.86
CA ASP A 3 21.26 -45.67 -14.57
C ASP A 3 20.88 -44.18 -14.74
N PHE A 4 21.23 -43.55 -15.85
CA PHE A 4 20.79 -42.18 -16.15
C PHE A 4 19.26 -42.06 -16.33
N ILE A 5 18.59 -43.09 -16.87
CA ILE A 5 17.12 -43.10 -16.99
C ILE A 5 16.46 -43.23 -15.62
N LYS A 6 17.00 -44.04 -14.72
CA LYS A 6 16.51 -44.17 -13.33
C LYS A 6 16.65 -42.85 -12.57
N MET A 7 17.82 -42.20 -12.71
CA MET A 7 18.04 -40.87 -12.12
C MET A 7 17.10 -39.82 -12.68
N GLY A 8 16.92 -39.79 -14.01
CA GLY A 8 15.97 -38.88 -14.66
C GLY A 8 14.54 -39.08 -14.20
N LEU A 9 14.10 -40.35 -14.07
CA LEU A 9 12.76 -40.67 -13.56
C LEU A 9 12.58 -40.25 -12.09
N ALA A 10 13.59 -40.48 -11.25
CA ALA A 10 13.55 -40.05 -9.85
C ALA A 10 13.44 -38.52 -9.72
N LEU A 11 14.24 -37.76 -10.49
CA LEU A 11 14.16 -36.34 -10.53
C LEU A 11 12.79 -35.85 -11.03
N MET A 12 12.24 -36.48 -12.05
CA MET A 12 10.91 -36.16 -12.57
C MET A 12 9.82 -36.33 -11.50
N VAL A 13 9.85 -37.45 -10.77
CA VAL A 13 8.89 -37.73 -9.70
C VAL A 13 9.00 -36.68 -8.58
N VAL A 14 10.21 -36.38 -8.12
CA VAL A 14 10.45 -35.34 -7.10
C VAL A 14 9.94 -33.99 -7.59
N GLY A 15 10.24 -33.62 -8.83
CA GLY A 15 9.78 -32.37 -9.43
C GLY A 15 8.24 -32.28 -9.51
N LEU A 16 7.58 -33.38 -9.93
CA LEU A 16 6.12 -33.44 -9.97
C LEU A 16 5.50 -33.29 -8.58
N VAL A 17 6.03 -34.00 -7.58
CA VAL A 17 5.53 -33.90 -6.20
C VAL A 17 5.72 -32.49 -5.65
N ALA A 18 6.91 -31.91 -5.79
CA ALA A 18 7.18 -30.55 -5.31
C ALA A 18 6.28 -29.51 -5.98
N THR A 19 6.14 -29.58 -7.30
CA THR A 19 5.29 -28.66 -8.08
C THR A 19 3.82 -28.81 -7.70
N SER A 20 3.35 -30.05 -7.47
CA SER A 20 1.98 -30.31 -7.04
C SER A 20 1.70 -29.71 -5.66
N ILE A 21 2.61 -29.86 -4.72
CA ILE A 21 2.49 -29.26 -3.37
C ILE A 21 2.40 -27.74 -3.47
N LEU A 22 3.28 -27.12 -4.26
CA LEU A 22 3.26 -25.67 -4.47
C LEU A 22 1.95 -25.19 -5.11
N ALA A 23 1.46 -25.91 -6.13
CA ALA A 23 0.21 -25.56 -6.81
C ALA A 23 -1.00 -25.67 -5.87
N VAL A 24 -1.07 -26.73 -5.06
CA VAL A 24 -2.14 -26.89 -4.07
C VAL A 24 -2.06 -25.80 -3.00
N THR A 25 -0.87 -25.51 -2.49
CA THR A 25 -0.67 -24.47 -1.48
C THR A 25 -1.12 -23.11 -2.03
N GLU A 26 -0.72 -22.74 -3.24
CA GLU A 26 -1.13 -21.49 -3.90
C GLU A 26 -2.65 -21.44 -4.08
N ALA A 27 -3.27 -22.51 -4.58
CA ALA A 27 -4.71 -22.56 -4.80
C ALA A 27 -5.50 -22.38 -3.49
N VAL A 28 -5.06 -22.97 -2.39
CA VAL A 28 -5.73 -22.87 -1.08
C VAL A 28 -5.49 -21.49 -0.42
N THR A 29 -4.28 -20.92 -0.57
CA THR A 29 -3.91 -19.67 0.12
C THR A 29 -4.29 -18.41 -0.63
N ARG A 30 -4.55 -18.48 -1.94
CA ARG A 30 -4.88 -17.32 -2.78
C ARG A 30 -6.09 -16.54 -2.27
N ALA A 31 -7.19 -17.22 -1.96
CA ALA A 31 -8.42 -16.57 -1.52
C ALA A 31 -8.27 -15.90 -0.14
N PRO A 32 -7.77 -16.58 0.92
CA PRO A 32 -7.57 -15.94 2.22
C PRO A 32 -6.54 -14.80 2.18
N ILE A 33 -5.48 -14.89 1.36
CA ILE A 33 -4.52 -13.80 1.19
C ILE A 33 -5.19 -12.58 0.53
N ALA A 34 -6.01 -12.79 -0.50
CA ALA A 34 -6.73 -11.71 -1.17
C ALA A 34 -7.71 -11.01 -0.21
N GLU A 35 -8.43 -11.77 0.61
CA GLU A 35 -9.36 -11.20 1.61
C GLU A 35 -8.62 -10.47 2.73
N ALA A 36 -7.51 -11.02 3.25
CA ALA A 36 -6.69 -10.33 4.25
C ALA A 36 -6.17 -8.98 3.72
N LYS A 37 -5.69 -8.96 2.47
CA LYS A 37 -5.24 -7.73 1.81
C LYS A 37 -6.37 -6.72 1.62
N ARG A 38 -7.57 -7.17 1.26
CA ARG A 38 -8.76 -6.32 1.15
C ARG A 38 -9.11 -5.68 2.50
N GLN A 39 -9.11 -6.46 3.56
CA GLN A 39 -9.40 -5.96 4.92
C GLN A 39 -8.35 -4.95 5.39
N GLU A 40 -7.08 -5.15 5.06
CA GLU A 40 -6.02 -4.20 5.35
C GLU A 40 -6.25 -2.85 4.64
N ILE A 41 -6.61 -2.89 3.35
CA ILE A 41 -6.98 -1.69 2.59
C ILE A 41 -8.19 -0.99 3.23
N LEU A 42 -9.25 -1.72 3.61
CA LEU A 42 -10.42 -1.15 4.25
C LEU A 42 -10.09 -0.48 5.59
N ARG A 43 -9.24 -1.10 6.42
CA ARG A 43 -8.77 -0.49 7.67
C ARG A 43 -8.00 0.81 7.41
N ALA A 44 -7.09 0.79 6.45
CA ALA A 44 -6.34 1.98 6.07
C ALA A 44 -7.28 3.09 5.56
N LEU A 45 -8.24 2.76 4.69
CA LEU A 45 -9.24 3.71 4.19
C LEU A 45 -10.04 4.37 5.30
N THR A 46 -10.47 3.58 6.31
CA THR A 46 -11.22 4.09 7.47
C THR A 46 -10.39 5.07 8.31
N GLN A 47 -9.06 4.89 8.35
CA GLN A 47 -8.17 5.77 9.11
C GLN A 47 -7.81 7.06 8.38
N VAL A 48 -7.68 7.02 7.04
CA VAL A 48 -7.19 8.17 6.27
C VAL A 48 -8.30 9.03 5.67
N LEU A 49 -9.45 8.44 5.30
CA LEU A 49 -10.57 9.18 4.74
C LEU A 49 -11.25 10.08 5.77
N PRO A 50 -11.84 11.22 5.34
CA PRO A 50 -12.66 12.05 6.21
C PRO A 50 -13.77 11.23 6.85
N GLN A 51 -14.04 11.48 8.13
CA GLN A 51 -15.11 10.80 8.86
C GLN A 51 -16.50 11.09 8.27
N GLY A 52 -17.40 10.11 8.38
CA GLY A 52 -18.81 10.28 8.02
C GLY A 52 -19.16 9.86 6.60
N PHE A 53 -18.28 9.17 5.86
CA PHE A 53 -18.68 8.53 4.62
C PHE A 53 -19.63 7.36 4.90
N ASP A 54 -20.58 7.13 3.99
CA ASP A 54 -21.62 6.10 4.07
C ASP A 54 -21.58 5.09 2.91
N ASN A 55 -20.65 5.29 1.96
CA ASN A 55 -20.40 4.35 0.86
C ASN A 55 -19.39 3.26 1.24
N ALA A 56 -19.15 2.32 0.32
CA ALA A 56 -18.09 1.31 0.38
C ALA A 56 -16.89 1.77 -0.46
N PRO A 57 -15.87 2.44 0.11
CA PRO A 57 -14.79 3.06 -0.66
C PRO A 57 -13.95 2.06 -1.45
N ASP A 58 -13.88 0.80 -1.02
CA ASP A 58 -13.16 -0.28 -1.71
C ASP A 58 -13.81 -0.69 -3.04
N SER A 59 -15.09 -0.41 -3.22
CA SER A 59 -15.84 -0.65 -4.45
C SER A 59 -16.12 0.63 -5.25
N ASP A 60 -16.12 1.80 -4.60
CA ASP A 60 -16.28 3.10 -5.27
C ASP A 60 -14.92 3.66 -5.71
N ILE A 61 -14.37 3.06 -6.77
CA ILE A 61 -13.03 3.35 -7.25
C ILE A 61 -13.03 4.09 -8.59
N VAL A 62 -12.02 4.95 -8.78
CA VAL A 62 -11.68 5.57 -10.06
C VAL A 62 -10.22 5.27 -10.38
N LYS A 63 -9.93 4.83 -11.59
CA LYS A 63 -8.57 4.61 -12.06
C LYS A 63 -8.16 5.74 -12.99
N LEU A 64 -7.07 6.42 -12.64
CA LEU A 64 -6.50 7.50 -13.44
C LEU A 64 -5.12 7.11 -13.94
N ILE A 65 -4.85 7.46 -15.20
CA ILE A 65 -3.54 7.30 -15.83
C ILE A 65 -3.02 8.70 -16.13
N ASP A 66 -2.05 9.16 -15.34
CA ASP A 66 -1.41 10.46 -15.54
C ASP A 66 0.08 10.34 -15.20
N LYS A 67 0.93 10.93 -16.04
CA LYS A 67 2.38 10.91 -15.87
C LYS A 67 2.85 11.58 -14.56
N ARG A 68 2.05 12.53 -14.04
CA ARG A 68 2.30 13.20 -12.76
C ARG A 68 2.05 12.29 -11.58
N LEU A 69 1.10 11.36 -11.69
CA LEU A 69 0.77 10.38 -10.66
C LEU A 69 1.71 9.18 -10.70
N ASN A 70 2.04 8.72 -11.90
CA ASN A 70 2.95 7.59 -12.09
C ASN A 70 3.77 7.78 -13.37
N ARG A 71 5.09 7.97 -13.22
CA ARG A 71 6.02 8.17 -14.36
C ARG A 71 5.98 7.03 -15.39
N LYS A 72 5.64 5.81 -14.97
CA LYS A 72 5.53 4.62 -15.83
C LYS A 72 4.14 4.47 -16.46
N LEU A 73 3.26 5.48 -16.33
CA LEU A 73 1.87 5.48 -16.84
C LEU A 73 1.05 4.27 -16.37
N LYS A 74 1.35 3.73 -15.21
CA LYS A 74 0.49 2.72 -14.60
C LYS A 74 -0.75 3.39 -14.00
N PRO A 75 -1.93 2.76 -14.09
CA PRO A 75 -3.13 3.31 -13.49
C PRO A 75 -2.99 3.41 -11.97
N VAL A 76 -3.33 4.56 -11.42
CA VAL A 76 -3.45 4.78 -9.98
C VAL A 76 -4.92 4.66 -9.60
N THR A 77 -5.22 3.85 -8.60
CA THR A 77 -6.57 3.63 -8.12
C THR A 77 -6.87 4.63 -7.01
N PHE A 78 -7.96 5.38 -7.17
CA PHE A 78 -8.50 6.28 -6.18
C PHE A 78 -9.75 5.66 -5.57
N TYR A 79 -9.78 5.60 -4.24
CA TYR A 79 -10.88 5.12 -3.42
C TYR A 79 -11.65 6.34 -2.91
N ARG A 80 -12.93 6.48 -3.26
CA ARG A 80 -13.72 7.66 -2.91
C ARG A 80 -14.50 7.44 -1.62
N GLY A 81 -14.36 8.37 -0.68
CA GLY A 81 -15.24 8.50 0.48
C GLY A 81 -16.36 9.45 0.16
N ARG A 82 -17.62 8.97 0.20
CA ARG A 82 -18.82 9.76 -0.09
C ARG A 82 -19.81 9.73 1.06
N LYS A 83 -20.64 10.78 1.12
CA LYS A 83 -21.85 10.81 1.94
C LYS A 83 -23.01 11.19 1.03
N GLY A 84 -23.85 10.20 0.71
CA GLY A 84 -24.82 10.33 -0.37
C GLY A 84 -24.12 10.68 -1.69
N GLU A 85 -24.52 11.78 -2.32
CA GLU A 85 -23.88 12.27 -3.57
C GLU A 85 -22.62 13.13 -3.35
N SER A 86 -22.41 13.59 -2.12
CA SER A 86 -21.28 14.49 -1.80
C SER A 86 -19.97 13.70 -1.69
N ASN A 87 -18.94 14.17 -2.39
CA ASN A 87 -17.58 13.63 -2.26
C ASN A 87 -16.90 14.27 -1.05
N LEU A 88 -16.55 13.46 -0.04
CA LEU A 88 -15.84 13.91 1.16
C LEU A 88 -14.33 13.91 0.97
N GLY A 89 -13.82 13.03 0.12
CA GLY A 89 -12.39 12.91 -0.16
C GLY A 89 -12.07 11.66 -0.97
N ALA A 90 -10.82 11.52 -1.31
CA ALA A 90 -10.32 10.36 -2.03
C ALA A 90 -8.97 9.92 -1.45
N ALA A 91 -8.80 8.59 -1.34
CA ALA A 91 -7.55 7.96 -0.94
C ALA A 91 -6.89 7.25 -2.13
N PHE A 92 -5.57 7.17 -2.13
CA PHE A 92 -4.81 6.44 -3.13
C PHE A 92 -3.49 5.95 -2.52
N VAL A 93 -2.91 4.92 -3.13
CA VAL A 93 -1.64 4.36 -2.69
C VAL A 93 -0.52 4.89 -3.55
N VAL A 94 0.53 5.39 -2.91
CA VAL A 94 1.80 5.76 -3.53
C VAL A 94 2.92 4.85 -3.04
N THR A 95 3.88 4.58 -3.91
CA THR A 95 5.07 3.80 -3.57
C THR A 95 6.26 4.73 -3.46
N ALA A 96 6.88 4.78 -2.28
CA ALA A 96 8.20 5.37 -2.08
C ALA A 96 9.27 4.29 -2.33
N PRO A 97 10.06 4.38 -3.40
CA PRO A 97 11.00 3.32 -3.79
C PRO A 97 12.30 3.34 -2.98
N ASP A 98 12.56 4.42 -2.26
CA ASP A 98 13.84 4.70 -1.60
C ASP A 98 13.82 4.35 -0.09
N GLY A 99 13.02 3.37 0.33
CA GLY A 99 13.10 2.78 1.67
C GLY A 99 14.42 2.03 1.85
N TYR A 100 14.88 1.87 3.08
CA TYR A 100 16.16 1.21 3.38
C TYR A 100 16.14 -0.28 3.00
N SER A 101 15.07 -0.98 3.31
CA SER A 101 14.90 -2.41 3.02
C SER A 101 14.02 -2.67 1.78
N GLY A 102 13.62 -1.63 1.07
CA GLY A 102 12.82 -1.76 -0.16
C GLY A 102 11.71 -0.71 -0.27
N ASN A 103 10.70 -1.03 -1.06
CA ASN A 103 9.59 -0.14 -1.29
C ASN A 103 8.73 0.04 -0.03
N ILE A 104 8.28 1.27 0.20
CA ILE A 104 7.28 1.59 1.22
C ILE A 104 6.01 2.01 0.48
N GLU A 105 4.91 1.32 0.73
CA GLU A 105 3.59 1.67 0.19
C GLU A 105 2.81 2.49 1.22
N ILE A 106 2.37 3.67 0.82
CA ILE A 106 1.69 4.63 1.68
C ILE A 106 0.33 4.94 1.07
N MET A 107 -0.73 4.71 1.82
CA MET A 107 -2.05 5.22 1.49
C MET A 107 -2.15 6.66 1.99
N MET A 108 -2.56 7.56 1.12
CA MET A 108 -2.80 8.96 1.43
C MET A 108 -4.23 9.31 1.04
N ALA A 109 -4.90 10.12 1.85
CA ALA A 109 -6.19 10.67 1.50
C ALA A 109 -6.19 12.19 1.59
N ALA A 110 -6.99 12.81 0.73
CA ALA A 110 -7.21 14.25 0.73
C ALA A 110 -8.68 14.57 0.52
N SER A 111 -9.12 15.69 1.10
CA SER A 111 -10.43 16.30 0.84
C SER A 111 -10.48 16.91 -0.57
N PRO A 112 -11.68 17.26 -1.09
CA PRO A 112 -11.80 17.94 -2.38
C PRO A 112 -11.02 19.27 -2.47
N GLY A 113 -10.75 19.91 -1.33
CA GLY A 113 -9.91 21.13 -1.25
C GLY A 113 -8.41 20.86 -1.24
N GLY A 114 -7.95 19.64 -1.43
CA GLY A 114 -6.52 19.28 -1.43
C GLY A 114 -5.87 19.24 -0.05
N ILE A 115 -6.65 19.23 1.02
CA ILE A 115 -6.16 19.11 2.39
C ILE A 115 -5.93 17.63 2.69
N VAL A 116 -4.72 17.25 3.10
CA VAL A 116 -4.41 15.88 3.52
C VAL A 116 -5.22 15.55 4.77
N THR A 117 -6.04 14.53 4.70
CA THR A 117 -6.89 14.08 5.82
C THR A 117 -6.19 13.00 6.63
N GLY A 118 -5.30 12.23 6.02
CA GLY A 118 -4.49 11.24 6.69
C GLY A 118 -3.54 10.53 5.75
N ILE A 119 -2.52 9.92 6.34
CA ILE A 119 -1.66 8.94 5.67
C ILE A 119 -1.54 7.69 6.53
N GLN A 120 -1.35 6.55 5.88
CA GLN A 120 -1.12 5.25 6.52
C GLN A 120 -0.11 4.45 5.70
N VAL A 121 0.90 3.90 6.35
CA VAL A 121 1.79 2.92 5.71
C VAL A 121 1.05 1.60 5.61
N VAL A 122 0.87 1.09 4.40
CA VAL A 122 0.12 -0.15 4.12
C VAL A 122 1.03 -1.34 3.82
N ALA A 123 2.26 -1.09 3.38
CA ALA A 123 3.25 -2.15 3.23
C ALA A 123 4.67 -1.58 3.33
N HIS A 124 5.55 -2.29 4.01
CA HIS A 124 6.99 -2.01 4.06
C HIS A 124 7.77 -3.28 4.41
N ALA A 125 9.07 -3.26 4.14
CA ALA A 125 10.00 -4.32 4.52
C ALA A 125 11.08 -3.82 5.50
N GLU A 126 10.83 -2.68 6.15
CA GLU A 126 11.78 -2.04 7.05
C GLU A 126 12.04 -2.88 8.31
N THR A 127 13.25 -2.77 8.85
CA THR A 127 13.69 -3.53 10.02
C THR A 127 12.91 -3.14 11.28
N PRO A 128 12.32 -4.10 12.02
CA PRO A 128 11.67 -3.85 13.28
C PRO A 128 12.56 -3.12 14.28
N GLY A 129 12.01 -2.11 14.98
CA GLY A 129 12.73 -1.28 15.95
C GLY A 129 13.62 -0.18 15.36
N LEU A 130 13.82 -0.19 14.02
CA LEU A 130 14.63 0.82 13.32
C LEU A 130 13.81 1.60 12.29
N GLY A 131 13.42 0.96 11.21
CA GLY A 131 12.69 1.60 10.11
C GLY A 131 11.18 1.56 10.25
N ASP A 132 10.62 0.68 11.05
CA ASP A 132 9.19 0.55 11.32
C ASP A 132 8.60 1.71 12.15
N LYS A 133 9.42 2.63 12.63
CA LYS A 133 8.98 3.87 13.29
C LYS A 133 8.04 4.71 12.44
N ILE A 134 8.08 4.56 11.12
CA ILE A 134 7.09 5.18 10.20
C ILE A 134 5.66 4.69 10.45
N VAL A 135 5.49 3.54 11.12
CA VAL A 135 4.18 2.94 11.45
C VAL A 135 3.84 3.10 12.91
N ILE A 136 4.81 2.87 13.80
CA ILE A 136 4.56 2.74 15.26
C ILE A 136 4.58 4.08 16.01
N THR A 137 4.93 5.19 15.35
CA THR A 137 4.94 6.53 15.93
C THR A 137 3.82 7.41 15.39
N ASP A 138 3.67 8.60 15.97
CA ASP A 138 2.73 9.62 15.51
C ASP A 138 3.19 10.36 14.24
N TRP A 139 4.26 9.90 13.60
CA TRP A 139 4.77 10.52 12.37
C TRP A 139 3.70 10.66 11.26
N PRO A 140 2.84 9.66 10.99
CA PRO A 140 1.76 9.80 10.01
C PRO A 140 0.80 10.94 10.34
N LEU A 141 0.54 11.23 11.61
CA LEU A 141 -0.35 12.31 12.04
C LEU A 141 0.20 13.70 11.68
N SER A 142 1.51 13.84 11.53
CA SER A 142 2.15 15.11 11.16
C SER A 142 1.77 15.61 9.76
N PHE A 143 1.14 14.78 8.94
CA PHE A 143 0.69 15.14 7.59
C PHE A 143 -0.75 15.69 7.56
N GLN A 144 -1.53 15.48 8.60
CA GLN A 144 -2.92 15.94 8.66
C GLN A 144 -3.00 17.47 8.58
N GLY A 145 -3.98 17.96 7.83
CA GLY A 145 -4.20 19.39 7.64
C GLY A 145 -3.23 20.10 6.69
N LYS A 146 -2.24 19.36 6.15
CA LYS A 146 -1.27 19.94 5.22
C LYS A 146 -1.84 20.05 3.81
N THR A 147 -1.42 21.12 3.10
CA THR A 147 -1.76 21.36 1.69
C THR A 147 -0.50 21.71 0.90
N LEU A 148 -0.62 21.78 -0.43
CA LEU A 148 0.49 22.23 -1.27
C LEU A 148 0.87 23.70 -0.99
N ASP A 149 -0.10 24.53 -0.58
CA ASP A 149 0.08 25.97 -0.40
C ASP A 149 0.60 26.34 0.99
N ASN A 150 0.19 25.59 2.04
CA ASN A 150 0.52 25.91 3.43
C ASN A 150 1.72 25.13 3.99
N THR A 151 2.37 24.29 3.19
CA THR A 151 3.41 23.39 3.71
C THR A 151 4.64 23.38 2.81
N LYS A 152 5.80 23.58 3.40
CA LYS A 152 7.08 23.35 2.74
C LYS A 152 7.37 21.86 2.73
N TRP A 153 7.01 21.20 1.62
CA TRP A 153 7.22 19.75 1.44
C TRP A 153 8.72 19.46 1.32
N GLY A 154 9.27 18.93 2.36
CA GLY A 154 10.67 18.55 2.47
C GLY A 154 10.97 18.16 3.91
N VAL A 155 12.12 17.51 4.14
CA VAL A 155 12.52 17.13 5.50
C VAL A 155 13.08 18.33 6.25
N LYS A 156 12.86 18.38 7.56
CA LYS A 156 13.28 19.52 8.40
C LYS A 156 14.75 19.89 8.25
N LYS A 157 15.65 18.90 8.07
CA LYS A 157 17.09 19.18 7.88
C LYS A 157 17.40 19.96 6.59
N ASP A 158 16.51 19.91 5.59
CA ASP A 158 16.65 20.57 4.29
C ASP A 158 15.72 21.80 4.22
N GLY A 159 15.25 22.30 5.38
CA GLY A 159 14.39 23.49 5.48
C GLY A 159 12.90 23.24 5.24
N GLY A 160 12.48 21.98 5.13
CA GLY A 160 11.09 21.60 5.05
C GLY A 160 10.41 21.47 6.42
N GLU A 161 9.13 21.14 6.42
CA GLU A 161 8.30 21.01 7.64
C GLU A 161 8.04 19.55 8.03
N ILE A 162 8.38 18.60 7.16
CA ILE A 162 8.14 17.19 7.44
C ILE A 162 9.22 16.65 8.36
N GLY A 163 8.82 16.17 9.53
CA GLY A 163 9.72 15.52 10.48
C GLY A 163 10.23 14.17 9.97
N ARG A 164 11.29 13.67 10.61
CA ARG A 164 11.70 12.26 10.44
C ARG A 164 10.86 11.38 11.35
N ALA A 165 10.62 10.14 10.95
CA ALA A 165 9.99 9.12 11.78
C ALA A 165 10.97 8.54 12.81
N HIS A 166 11.64 9.41 13.58
CA HIS A 166 12.41 8.99 14.73
C HIS A 166 12.32 9.96 15.88
N VAL A 167 12.44 9.38 16.99
CA VAL A 167 12.55 10.05 18.29
C VAL A 167 13.92 10.70 18.39
#